data_8121e8142d47df047a5b275674bf2dd5
#
_entry.id   8121e8142d47df047a5b275674bf2dd5
#
_cell.length_a   1.000
_cell.length_b   1.000
_cell.length_c   1.000
_cell.angle_alpha   90.00
_cell.angle_beta   90.00
_cell.angle_gamma   90.00
#
_symmetry.space_group_name_H-M   'P 1'
#
loop_
_entity.id
_entity.type
_entity.pdbx_description
1 polymer ?
#
loop_
_entity_poly.entity_id
_entity_poly.type
_entity_poly.pdbx_seq_one_letter_code
_entity_poly.pdbx_strand_id
1 'polypeptide(L)'
;MNLPLQTIALVEMALACSAAAIWILQKLFQREFSFITKAVLLLALANLLFWPLGMSLDLPLAAYVRGVVGDLSIVTLLLLLSSLFLNQRQAPAGFKLGIVVVGFAFYPFALGFTMFDPYAWGYGSIAFLIAVLLCAMVCVLANSIREAWMIAFAIIAWGISWHESANLWDYLLDPLLLAWAMLSLIAAVMRQRKEKSRSGYLFRPG
;
A
#
# COMPACT_ATOMS: atom_id res chain seq x y z
N MET A 1 6.35 -10.76 24.86
CA MET A 1 6.82 -10.68 23.46
C MET A 1 5.94 -11.63 22.65
N ASN A 2 5.05 -11.10 21.80
CA ASN A 2 4.06 -11.91 21.07
C ASN A 2 4.68 -12.47 19.79
N LEU A 3 5.44 -13.56 19.91
CA LEU A 3 6.08 -14.26 18.79
C LEU A 3 5.18 -14.46 17.55
N PRO A 4 3.88 -14.83 17.68
CA PRO A 4 3.04 -15.01 16.50
C PRO A 4 2.81 -13.71 15.71
N LEU A 5 2.62 -12.56 16.36
CA LEU A 5 2.38 -11.28 15.67
C LEU A 5 3.63 -10.78 14.92
N GLN A 6 4.81 -10.93 15.50
CA GLN A 6 6.07 -10.60 14.84
C GLN A 6 6.29 -11.47 13.59
N THR A 7 5.94 -12.75 13.67
CA THR A 7 6.02 -13.67 12.54
C THR A 7 5.08 -13.25 11.41
N ILE A 8 3.85 -12.82 11.74
CA ILE A 8 2.89 -12.31 10.75
C ILE A 8 3.44 -11.08 10.04
N ALA A 9 3.94 -10.10 10.78
CA ALA A 9 4.52 -8.89 10.20
C ALA A 9 5.73 -9.17 9.29
N LEU A 10 6.57 -10.17 9.65
CA LEU A 10 7.68 -10.62 8.79
C LEU A 10 7.19 -11.30 7.52
N VAL A 11 6.13 -12.11 7.60
CA VAL A 11 5.52 -12.75 6.42
C VAL A 11 4.94 -11.69 5.48
N GLU A 12 4.22 -10.71 6.02
CA GLU A 12 3.67 -9.59 5.22
C GLU A 12 4.77 -8.81 4.51
N MET A 13 5.86 -8.47 5.23
CA MET A 13 7.00 -7.79 4.64
C MET A 13 7.69 -8.64 3.57
N ALA A 14 7.85 -9.94 3.80
CA ALA A 14 8.41 -10.86 2.81
C ALA A 14 7.53 -10.94 1.55
N LEU A 15 6.20 -11.00 1.71
CA LEU A 15 5.26 -10.98 0.59
C LEU A 15 5.30 -9.67 -0.18
N ALA A 16 5.35 -8.54 0.52
CA ALA A 16 5.43 -7.22 -0.10
C ALA A 16 6.73 -7.02 -0.90
N CYS A 17 7.88 -7.38 -0.31
CA CYS A 17 9.18 -7.35 -0.98
C CYS A 17 9.20 -8.27 -2.21
N SER A 18 8.62 -9.47 -2.10
CA SER A 18 8.52 -10.42 -3.21
C SER A 18 7.64 -9.89 -4.34
N ALA A 19 6.50 -9.28 -4.01
CA ALA A 19 5.62 -8.66 -5.00
C ALA A 19 6.32 -7.51 -5.73
N ALA A 20 7.04 -6.67 -5.00
CA ALA A 20 7.84 -5.59 -5.58
C ALA A 20 8.96 -6.12 -6.48
N ALA A 21 9.68 -7.16 -6.04
CA ALA A 21 10.73 -7.81 -6.83
C ALA A 21 10.19 -8.40 -8.14
N ILE A 22 9.06 -9.10 -8.10
CA ILE A 22 8.42 -9.66 -9.29
C ILE A 22 7.99 -8.54 -10.25
N TRP A 23 7.44 -7.46 -9.74
CA TRP A 23 7.07 -6.31 -10.56
C TRP A 23 8.29 -5.67 -11.26
N ILE A 24 9.43 -5.56 -10.55
CA ILE A 24 10.70 -5.09 -11.12
C ILE A 24 11.19 -6.05 -12.20
N LEU A 25 11.17 -7.36 -11.93
CA LEU A 25 11.58 -8.39 -12.90
C LEU A 25 10.74 -8.34 -14.18
N GLN A 26 9.40 -8.21 -14.05
CA GLN A 26 8.52 -8.07 -15.21
C GLN A 26 8.87 -6.84 -16.06
N LYS A 27 9.21 -5.71 -15.41
CA LYS A 27 9.66 -4.51 -16.12
C LYS A 27 11.02 -4.67 -16.77
N LEU A 28 11.96 -5.32 -16.11
CA LEU A 28 13.30 -5.55 -16.63
C LEU A 28 13.28 -6.45 -17.86
N PHE A 29 12.51 -7.54 -17.79
CA PHE A 29 12.37 -8.48 -18.90
C PHE A 29 11.34 -8.05 -19.95
N GLN A 30 10.63 -6.95 -19.73
CA GLN A 30 9.55 -6.45 -20.59
C GLN A 30 8.49 -7.51 -20.91
N ARG A 31 8.25 -8.43 -19.98
CA ARG A 31 7.37 -9.58 -20.14
C ARG A 31 6.47 -9.76 -18.92
N GLU A 32 5.19 -9.94 -19.19
CA GLU A 32 4.24 -10.34 -18.14
C GLU A 32 4.35 -11.84 -17.87
N PHE A 33 4.46 -12.19 -16.59
CA PHE A 33 4.46 -13.59 -16.17
C PHE A 33 3.03 -14.11 -16.06
N SER A 34 2.86 -15.41 -16.29
CA SER A 34 1.58 -16.08 -16.08
C SER A 34 1.18 -16.01 -14.58
N PHE A 35 -0.11 -16.18 -14.29
CA PHE A 35 -0.61 -16.21 -12.91
C PHE A 35 0.15 -17.24 -12.06
N ILE A 36 0.33 -18.45 -12.59
CA ILE A 36 1.03 -19.55 -11.90
C ILE A 36 2.50 -19.16 -11.64
N THR A 37 3.19 -18.59 -12.63
CA THR A 37 4.58 -18.14 -12.46
C THR A 37 4.69 -17.06 -11.39
N LYS A 38 3.78 -16.07 -11.36
CA LYS A 38 3.72 -15.04 -10.33
C LYS A 38 3.53 -15.66 -8.94
N ALA A 39 2.59 -16.60 -8.80
CA ALA A 39 2.31 -17.26 -7.52
C ALA A 39 3.52 -18.08 -7.01
N VAL A 40 4.14 -18.88 -7.88
CA VAL A 40 5.30 -19.67 -7.52
C VAL A 40 6.48 -18.78 -7.14
N LEU A 41 6.76 -17.72 -7.92
CA LEU A 41 7.83 -16.77 -7.61
C LEU A 41 7.53 -16.01 -6.31
N LEU A 42 6.30 -15.60 -6.07
CA LEU A 42 5.91 -14.92 -4.83
C LEU A 42 6.22 -15.79 -3.62
N LEU A 43 5.78 -17.05 -3.63
CA LEU A 43 6.00 -17.98 -2.52
C LEU A 43 7.49 -18.31 -2.36
N ALA A 44 8.20 -18.55 -3.45
CA ALA A 44 9.63 -18.86 -3.40
C ALA A 44 10.46 -17.69 -2.86
N LEU A 45 10.22 -16.47 -3.36
CA LEU A 45 10.91 -15.27 -2.88
C LEU A 45 10.52 -14.93 -1.44
N ALA A 46 9.22 -15.02 -1.08
CA ALA A 46 8.78 -14.77 0.28
C ALA A 46 9.42 -15.76 1.26
N ASN A 47 9.52 -17.04 0.89
CA ASN A 47 10.22 -18.04 1.69
C ASN A 47 11.70 -17.68 1.84
N LEU A 48 12.39 -17.31 0.76
CA LEU A 48 13.80 -16.90 0.80
C LEU A 48 14.02 -15.66 1.69
N LEU A 49 13.14 -14.67 1.62
CA LEU A 49 13.25 -13.42 2.38
C LEU A 49 12.86 -13.59 3.85
N PHE A 50 12.10 -14.65 4.18
CA PHE A 50 11.64 -14.94 5.53
C PHE A 50 12.69 -15.62 6.41
N TRP A 51 13.63 -16.38 5.83
CA TRP A 51 14.67 -17.07 6.58
C TRP A 51 15.98 -16.28 6.64
N PRO A 52 16.75 -16.39 7.76
CA PRO A 52 18.08 -15.82 7.81
C PRO A 52 18.98 -16.49 6.78
N LEU A 53 19.72 -15.69 6.02
CA LEU A 53 20.60 -16.20 4.95
C LEU A 53 21.93 -16.72 5.50
N GLY A 54 22.20 -16.55 6.79
CA GLY A 54 23.48 -16.92 7.41
C GLY A 54 24.62 -15.94 7.08
N MET A 55 25.86 -16.35 7.34
CA MET A 55 27.06 -15.53 7.27
C MET A 55 27.01 -14.34 8.26
N SER A 56 26.95 -13.09 7.78
CA SER A 56 26.85 -11.87 8.58
C SER A 56 25.41 -11.37 8.76
N LEU A 57 24.41 -12.10 8.22
CA LEU A 57 23.00 -11.74 8.26
C LEU A 57 22.25 -12.66 9.23
N ASP A 58 22.23 -12.28 10.51
CA ASP A 58 21.59 -13.07 11.58
C ASP A 58 20.06 -13.02 11.53
N LEU A 59 19.50 -11.98 10.87
CA LEU A 59 18.07 -11.79 10.72
C LEU A 59 17.60 -12.07 9.28
N PRO A 60 16.32 -12.41 9.07
CA PRO A 60 15.71 -12.46 7.75
C PRO A 60 15.85 -11.14 6.99
N LEU A 61 16.02 -11.18 5.66
CA LEU A 61 16.08 -9.95 4.86
C LEU A 61 14.82 -9.10 5.02
N ALA A 62 13.65 -9.75 5.16
CA ALA A 62 12.39 -9.04 5.45
C ALA A 62 12.45 -8.24 6.76
N ALA A 63 13.19 -8.71 7.78
CA ALA A 63 13.35 -7.99 9.03
C ALA A 63 14.21 -6.73 8.87
N TYR A 64 15.26 -6.77 8.05
CA TYR A 64 16.06 -5.58 7.75
C TYR A 64 15.24 -4.54 6.99
N VAL A 65 14.44 -4.95 6.01
CA VAL A 65 13.56 -4.04 5.28
C VAL A 65 12.50 -3.44 6.21
N ARG A 66 11.88 -4.28 7.06
CA ARG A 66 10.92 -3.82 8.08
C ARG A 66 11.53 -2.80 9.03
N GLY A 67 12.79 -3.00 9.43
CA GLY A 67 13.52 -2.06 10.31
C GLY A 67 13.73 -0.68 9.70
N VAL A 68 13.79 -0.58 8.36
CA VAL A 68 13.96 0.70 7.64
C VAL A 68 12.61 1.34 7.29
N VAL A 69 11.66 0.53 6.83
CA VAL A 69 10.39 0.99 6.25
C VAL A 69 9.29 1.10 7.32
N GLY A 70 9.38 0.32 8.40
CA GLY A 70 8.31 0.13 9.37
C GLY A 70 7.32 -0.94 8.91
N ASP A 71 6.21 -1.07 9.66
CA ASP A 71 5.12 -1.98 9.31
C ASP A 71 4.28 -1.41 8.16
N LEU A 72 3.88 -2.29 7.25
CA LEU A 72 3.02 -1.93 6.14
C LEU A 72 1.56 -1.94 6.56
N SER A 73 0.77 -1.00 6.04
CA SER A 73 -0.67 -1.08 6.19
C SER A 73 -1.25 -2.24 5.35
N ILE A 74 -2.38 -2.79 5.81
CA ILE A 74 -3.12 -3.81 5.07
C ILE A 74 -3.52 -3.29 3.68
N VAL A 75 -3.86 -2.00 3.58
CA VAL A 75 -4.20 -1.37 2.29
C VAL A 75 -3.01 -1.43 1.34
N THR A 76 -1.79 -1.13 1.79
CA THR A 76 -0.58 -1.22 0.97
C THR A 76 -0.29 -2.65 0.51
N LEU A 77 -0.36 -3.62 1.42
CA LEU A 77 -0.14 -5.02 1.09
C LEU A 77 -1.16 -5.50 0.04
N LEU A 78 -2.45 -5.24 0.24
CA LEU A 78 -3.49 -5.63 -0.70
C LEU A 78 -3.38 -4.90 -2.04
N LEU A 79 -2.94 -3.64 -2.04
CA LEU A 79 -2.69 -2.89 -3.26
C LEU A 79 -1.55 -3.51 -4.07
N LEU A 80 -0.44 -3.86 -3.43
CA LEU A 80 0.70 -4.54 -4.07
C LEU A 80 0.28 -5.88 -4.64
N LEU A 81 -0.36 -6.74 -3.85
CA LEU A 81 -0.81 -8.06 -4.29
C LEU A 81 -1.86 -7.96 -5.41
N SER A 82 -2.82 -7.05 -5.28
CA SER A 82 -3.83 -6.84 -6.33
C SER A 82 -3.20 -6.35 -7.64
N SER A 83 -2.19 -5.49 -7.57
CA SER A 83 -1.48 -5.01 -8.76
C SER A 83 -0.67 -6.11 -9.46
N LEU A 84 -0.21 -7.10 -8.71
CA LEU A 84 0.55 -8.23 -9.23
C LEU A 84 -0.35 -9.27 -9.92
N PHE A 85 -1.48 -9.63 -9.28
CA PHE A 85 -2.31 -10.75 -9.70
C PHE A 85 -3.53 -10.35 -10.52
N LEU A 86 -4.11 -9.20 -10.22
CA LEU A 86 -5.27 -8.72 -10.94
C LEU A 86 -4.78 -7.83 -12.08
N ASN A 87 -5.04 -8.25 -13.31
CA ASN A 87 -4.75 -7.46 -14.52
C ASN A 87 -5.68 -6.24 -14.62
N GLN A 88 -5.83 -5.53 -13.50
CA GLN A 88 -6.82 -4.48 -13.33
C GLN A 88 -6.23 -3.09 -13.56
N ARG A 89 -7.14 -2.18 -13.92
CA ARG A 89 -6.86 -0.75 -14.04
C ARG A 89 -6.16 -0.23 -12.78
N GLN A 90 -5.28 0.73 -12.99
CA GLN A 90 -4.66 1.47 -11.87
C GLN A 90 -5.74 1.98 -10.91
N ALA A 91 -5.40 2.09 -9.62
CA ALA A 91 -6.32 2.65 -8.64
C ALA A 91 -6.84 4.02 -9.12
N PRO A 92 -8.13 4.32 -8.90
CA PRO A 92 -8.75 5.57 -9.34
C PRO A 92 -8.04 6.80 -8.81
N ALA A 93 -8.01 7.87 -9.59
CA ALA A 93 -7.39 9.13 -9.17
C ALA A 93 -8.02 9.68 -7.87
N GLY A 94 -9.33 9.53 -7.70
CA GLY A 94 -10.04 9.92 -6.49
C GLY A 94 -9.54 9.21 -5.24
N PHE A 95 -9.31 7.90 -5.31
CA PHE A 95 -8.77 7.12 -4.20
C PHE A 95 -7.34 7.57 -3.84
N LYS A 96 -6.47 7.75 -4.83
CA LYS A 96 -5.11 8.27 -4.62
C LYS A 96 -5.12 9.67 -4.02
N LEU A 97 -6.01 10.54 -4.51
CA LEU A 97 -6.17 11.89 -3.98
C LEU A 97 -6.66 11.85 -2.52
N GLY A 98 -7.61 10.96 -2.19
CA GLY A 98 -8.06 10.73 -0.82
C GLY A 98 -6.90 10.33 0.11
N ILE A 99 -6.06 9.39 -0.30
CA ILE A 99 -4.85 9.00 0.46
C ILE A 99 -3.92 10.20 0.68
N VAL A 100 -3.68 11.00 -0.36
CA VAL A 100 -2.79 12.17 -0.27
C VAL A 100 -3.39 13.23 0.67
N VAL A 101 -4.67 13.55 0.55
CA VAL A 101 -5.33 14.53 1.41
C VAL A 101 -5.32 14.08 2.86
N VAL A 102 -5.71 12.82 3.11
CA VAL A 102 -5.70 12.25 4.47
C VAL A 102 -4.29 12.19 5.03
N GLY A 103 -3.30 11.74 4.25
CA GLY A 103 -1.91 11.64 4.70
C GLY A 103 -1.33 13.01 5.07
N PHE A 104 -1.53 14.03 4.22
CA PHE A 104 -1.07 15.41 4.53
C PHE A 104 -1.79 16.06 5.70
N ALA A 105 -3.07 15.71 5.91
CA ALA A 105 -3.80 16.15 7.09
C ALA A 105 -3.40 15.38 8.35
N PHE A 106 -3.00 14.11 8.22
CA PHE A 106 -2.71 13.21 9.35
C PHE A 106 -1.28 13.35 9.86
N TYR A 107 -0.26 13.19 8.99
CA TYR A 107 1.14 13.07 9.43
C TYR A 107 1.68 14.28 10.19
N PRO A 108 1.41 15.55 9.79
CA PRO A 108 1.90 16.69 10.55
C PRO A 108 1.37 16.70 12.00
N PHE A 109 0.11 16.34 12.19
CA PHE A 109 -0.51 16.29 13.51
C PHE A 109 -0.01 15.09 14.33
N ALA A 110 0.05 13.92 13.72
CA ALA A 110 0.55 12.70 14.36
C ALA A 110 2.03 12.81 14.77
N LEU A 111 2.83 13.64 14.07
CA LEU A 111 4.22 13.94 14.41
C LEU A 111 4.37 15.00 15.50
N GLY A 112 3.27 15.51 16.06
CA GLY A 112 3.31 16.45 17.20
C GLY A 112 3.55 17.90 16.84
N PHE A 113 3.31 18.34 15.59
CA PHE A 113 3.41 19.75 15.22
C PHE A 113 2.32 20.64 15.86
N THR A 114 1.28 20.01 16.45
CA THR A 114 0.20 20.72 17.14
C THR A 114 -0.26 19.96 18.38
N MET A 115 -1.12 20.62 19.20
CA MET A 115 -1.75 20.01 20.38
C MET A 115 -2.87 19.01 20.02
N PHE A 116 -3.27 18.96 18.76
CA PHE A 116 -4.33 18.06 18.28
C PHE A 116 -3.70 16.78 17.76
N ASP A 117 -4.11 15.63 18.31
CA ASP A 117 -3.60 14.31 17.96
C ASP A 117 -4.68 13.44 17.31
N PRO A 118 -4.76 13.39 15.97
CA PRO A 118 -5.68 12.51 15.27
C PRO A 118 -5.31 11.04 15.39
N TYR A 119 -4.06 10.71 15.70
CA TYR A 119 -3.60 9.35 15.88
C TYR A 119 -4.34 8.66 17.05
N ALA A 120 -4.64 9.43 18.10
CA ALA A 120 -5.40 8.93 19.26
C ALA A 120 -6.79 8.38 18.87
N TRP A 121 -7.39 8.84 17.78
CA TRP A 121 -8.71 8.36 17.32
C TRP A 121 -8.66 6.91 16.83
N GLY A 122 -7.52 6.45 16.36
CA GLY A 122 -7.34 5.07 15.89
C GLY A 122 -7.44 4.01 16.97
N TYR A 123 -7.34 4.40 18.26
CA TYR A 123 -7.45 3.49 19.41
C TYR A 123 -8.91 3.25 19.85
N GLY A 124 -9.80 2.93 18.90
CA GLY A 124 -11.17 2.50 19.22
C GLY A 124 -12.23 3.61 19.23
N SER A 125 -11.97 4.77 18.63
CA SER A 125 -13.02 5.79 18.43
C SER A 125 -14.08 5.29 17.47
N ILE A 126 -15.33 5.16 17.95
CA ILE A 126 -16.49 4.78 17.12
C ILE A 126 -16.71 5.80 16.00
N ALA A 127 -16.53 7.10 16.29
CA ALA A 127 -16.67 8.15 15.28
C ALA A 127 -15.66 7.99 14.13
N PHE A 128 -14.41 7.63 14.46
CA PHE A 128 -13.39 7.36 13.44
C PHE A 128 -13.71 6.09 12.63
N LEU A 129 -14.17 5.02 13.29
CA LEU A 129 -14.60 3.80 12.59
C LEU A 129 -15.76 4.08 11.62
N ILE A 130 -16.76 4.87 12.05
CA ILE A 130 -17.86 5.29 11.17
C ILE A 130 -17.34 6.11 9.99
N ALA A 131 -16.39 7.03 10.21
CA ALA A 131 -15.81 7.82 9.12
C ALA A 131 -15.08 6.93 8.11
N VAL A 132 -14.32 5.92 8.54
CA VAL A 132 -13.65 4.96 7.66
C VAL A 132 -14.65 4.10 6.89
N LEU A 133 -15.74 3.65 7.52
CA LEU A 133 -16.82 2.92 6.84
C LEU A 133 -17.53 3.81 5.80
N LEU A 134 -17.74 5.09 6.09
CA LEU A 134 -18.27 6.04 5.11
C LEU A 134 -17.31 6.23 3.93
N CYS A 135 -15.99 6.28 4.17
CA CYS A 135 -15.01 6.31 3.08
C CYS A 135 -15.08 5.04 2.21
N ALA A 136 -15.24 3.86 2.81
CA ALA A 136 -15.44 2.62 2.06
C ALA A 136 -16.74 2.68 1.22
N MET A 137 -17.83 3.20 1.78
CA MET A 137 -19.08 3.39 1.06
C MET A 137 -18.95 4.39 -0.10
N VAL A 138 -18.23 5.48 0.09
CA VAL A 138 -17.92 6.44 -1.01
C VAL A 138 -17.15 5.74 -2.13
N CYS A 139 -16.20 4.86 -1.81
CA CYS A 139 -15.51 4.06 -2.81
C CYS A 139 -16.48 3.17 -3.59
N VAL A 140 -17.45 2.53 -2.94
CA VAL A 140 -18.49 1.73 -3.62
C VAL A 140 -19.32 2.60 -4.56
N LEU A 141 -19.81 3.73 -4.08
CA LEU A 141 -20.61 4.68 -4.88
C LEU A 141 -19.83 5.26 -6.07
N ALA A 142 -18.52 5.42 -5.91
CA ALA A 142 -17.60 5.83 -6.98
C ALA A 142 -17.19 4.66 -7.92
N ASN A 143 -17.83 3.50 -7.82
CA ASN A 143 -17.54 2.29 -8.59
C ASN A 143 -16.09 1.77 -8.41
N SER A 144 -15.52 2.01 -7.23
CA SER A 144 -14.16 1.60 -6.81
C SER A 144 -14.26 0.46 -5.79
N ILE A 145 -14.92 -0.63 -6.19
CA ILE A 145 -15.25 -1.75 -5.30
C ILE A 145 -14.00 -2.42 -4.72
N ARG A 146 -12.93 -2.51 -5.50
CA ARG A 146 -11.65 -3.09 -5.03
C ARG A 146 -11.09 -2.29 -3.85
N GLU A 147 -11.08 -0.98 -3.95
CA GLU A 147 -10.58 -0.07 -2.92
C GLU A 147 -11.45 -0.11 -1.66
N ALA A 148 -12.76 -0.23 -1.84
CA ALA A 148 -13.69 -0.46 -0.73
C ALA A 148 -13.40 -1.77 0.02
N TRP A 149 -13.12 -2.86 -0.70
CA TRP A 149 -12.69 -4.12 -0.08
C TRP A 149 -11.37 -4.00 0.67
N MET A 150 -10.39 -3.24 0.15
CA MET A 150 -9.13 -3.01 0.86
C MET A 150 -9.35 -2.33 2.21
N ILE A 151 -10.22 -1.31 2.26
CA ILE A 151 -10.59 -0.64 3.50
C ILE A 151 -11.34 -1.60 4.44
N ALA A 152 -12.28 -2.39 3.92
CA ALA A 152 -13.02 -3.37 4.72
C ALA A 152 -12.10 -4.42 5.34
N PHE A 153 -11.15 -4.97 4.58
CA PHE A 153 -10.15 -5.91 5.10
C PHE A 153 -9.24 -5.28 6.14
N ALA A 154 -8.86 -4.01 5.99
CA ALA A 154 -8.08 -3.29 7.00
C ALA A 154 -8.86 -3.17 8.33
N ILE A 155 -10.16 -2.88 8.28
CA ILE A 155 -11.03 -2.84 9.46
C ILE A 155 -11.15 -4.22 10.12
N ILE A 156 -11.33 -5.28 9.32
CA ILE A 156 -11.42 -6.66 9.82
C ILE A 156 -10.10 -7.06 10.47
N ALA A 157 -8.96 -6.79 9.82
CA ALA A 157 -7.63 -7.09 10.34
C ALA A 157 -7.38 -6.37 11.68
N TRP A 158 -7.79 -5.10 11.79
CA TRP A 158 -7.75 -4.35 13.04
C TRP A 158 -8.62 -5.01 14.11
N GLY A 159 -9.86 -5.37 13.77
CA GLY A 159 -10.80 -6.01 14.69
C GLY A 159 -10.32 -7.34 15.28
N ILE A 160 -9.49 -8.09 14.54
CA ILE A 160 -8.88 -9.35 15.02
C ILE A 160 -7.46 -9.17 15.56
N SER A 161 -6.99 -7.91 15.72
CA SER A 161 -5.64 -7.59 16.19
C SER A 161 -4.53 -8.29 15.38
N TRP A 162 -4.63 -8.19 14.05
CA TRP A 162 -3.70 -8.85 13.12
C TRP A 162 -2.26 -8.32 13.21
N HIS A 163 -2.07 -7.01 13.48
CA HIS A 163 -0.78 -6.39 13.76
C HIS A 163 -0.51 -6.24 15.26
N GLU A 164 0.71 -5.90 15.62
CA GLU A 164 1.08 -5.55 17.01
C GLU A 164 0.42 -4.24 17.45
N SER A 165 0.15 -3.33 16.52
CA SER A 165 -0.55 -2.07 16.82
C SER A 165 -2.05 -2.30 17.03
N ALA A 166 -2.60 -1.67 18.07
CA ALA A 166 -4.03 -1.58 18.31
C ALA A 166 -4.68 -0.37 17.60
N ASN A 167 -3.91 0.39 16.83
CA ASN A 167 -4.35 1.62 16.17
C ASN A 167 -4.84 1.35 14.74
N LEU A 168 -6.10 1.69 14.43
CA LEU A 168 -6.69 1.47 13.10
C LEU A 168 -5.94 2.24 11.98
N TRP A 169 -5.29 3.39 12.30
CA TRP A 169 -4.51 4.13 11.31
C TRP A 169 -3.40 3.28 10.70
N ASP A 170 -2.74 2.45 11.48
CA ASP A 170 -1.61 1.63 11.03
C ASP A 170 -2.03 0.50 10.06
N TYR A 171 -3.33 0.16 10.05
CA TYR A 171 -3.91 -0.77 9.08
C TYR A 171 -4.34 -0.09 7.78
N LEU A 172 -4.63 1.22 7.83
CA LEU A 172 -5.17 1.98 6.70
C LEU A 172 -4.11 2.77 5.92
N LEU A 173 -3.12 3.33 6.62
CA LEU A 173 -2.21 4.31 6.06
C LEU A 173 -0.78 4.07 6.55
N ASP A 174 0.14 4.07 5.60
CA ASP A 174 1.58 4.07 5.87
C ASP A 174 2.30 5.05 4.95
N PRO A 175 3.56 5.43 5.25
CA PRO A 175 4.34 6.37 4.45
C PRO A 175 4.56 5.92 3.00
N LEU A 176 4.65 4.60 2.75
CA LEU A 176 4.84 4.07 1.40
C LEU A 176 3.58 4.23 0.55
N LEU A 177 2.40 4.01 1.15
CA LEU A 177 1.11 4.23 0.49
C LEU A 177 0.97 5.70 0.08
N LEU A 178 1.31 6.62 0.99
CA LEU A 178 1.28 8.05 0.70
C LEU A 178 2.24 8.41 -0.44
N ALA A 179 3.50 7.96 -0.35
CA ALA A 179 4.51 8.22 -1.38
C ALA A 179 4.09 7.64 -2.74
N TRP A 180 3.56 6.41 -2.77
CA TRP A 180 3.03 5.80 -3.98
C TRP A 180 1.87 6.60 -4.59
N ALA A 181 0.92 7.04 -3.76
CA ALA A 181 -0.23 7.81 -4.22
C ALA A 181 0.21 9.14 -4.84
N MET A 182 1.12 9.87 -4.17
CA MET A 182 1.70 11.11 -4.67
C MET A 182 2.42 10.92 -6.00
N LEU A 183 3.37 9.99 -6.08
CA LEU A 183 4.13 9.73 -7.29
C LEU A 183 3.24 9.29 -8.45
N SER A 184 2.21 8.49 -8.15
CA SER A 184 1.23 8.03 -9.12
C SER A 184 0.38 9.17 -9.70
N LEU A 185 -0.04 10.13 -8.86
CA LEU A 185 -0.77 11.33 -9.30
C LEU A 185 0.12 12.26 -10.12
N ILE A 186 1.35 12.52 -9.66
CA ILE A 186 2.32 13.34 -10.40
C ILE A 186 2.57 12.74 -11.78
N ALA A 187 2.83 11.43 -11.85
CA ALA A 187 3.03 10.73 -13.12
C ALA A 187 1.81 10.83 -14.05
N ALA A 188 0.59 10.76 -13.52
CA ALA A 188 -0.64 10.92 -14.30
C ALA A 188 -0.76 12.34 -14.88
N VAL A 189 -0.50 13.37 -14.08
CA VAL A 189 -0.51 14.77 -14.54
C VAL A 189 0.55 15.01 -15.62
N MET A 190 1.76 14.48 -15.42
CA MET A 190 2.84 14.61 -16.43
C MET A 190 2.49 13.93 -17.75
N ARG A 191 1.85 12.76 -17.72
CA ARG A 191 1.38 12.07 -18.94
C ARG A 191 0.34 12.91 -19.68
N GLN A 192 -0.67 13.42 -18.98
CA GLN A 192 -1.70 14.27 -19.57
C GLN A 192 -1.13 15.54 -20.21
N ARG A 193 -0.16 16.19 -19.55
CA ARG A 193 0.52 17.37 -20.12
C ARG A 193 1.28 17.03 -21.42
N LYS A 194 1.99 15.89 -21.42
CA LYS A 194 2.73 15.43 -22.61
C LYS A 194 1.81 15.09 -23.78
N GLU A 195 0.66 14.48 -23.51
CA GLU A 195 -0.36 14.18 -24.54
C GLU A 195 -0.96 15.46 -25.12
N LYS A 196 -1.33 16.43 -24.28
CA LYS A 196 -1.82 17.73 -24.71
C LYS A 196 -0.80 18.50 -25.57
N SER A 197 0.48 18.47 -25.20
CA SER A 197 1.55 19.09 -25.98
C SER A 197 1.68 18.44 -27.36
N ARG A 198 1.60 17.10 -27.44
CA ARG A 198 1.66 16.37 -28.71
C ARG A 198 0.47 16.65 -29.64
N SER A 199 -0.75 16.68 -29.08
CA SER A 199 -1.96 16.98 -29.87
C SER A 199 -1.97 18.43 -30.36
N GLY A 200 -1.45 19.39 -29.62
CA GLY A 200 -1.35 20.79 -30.01
C GLY A 200 -0.37 21.04 -31.19
N TYR A 201 0.64 20.19 -31.34
CA TYR A 201 1.55 20.26 -32.51
C TYR A 201 0.95 19.73 -33.81
N LEU A 202 -0.01 18.80 -33.73
CA LEU A 202 -0.66 18.19 -34.90
C LEU A 202 -1.73 19.10 -35.53
N PHE A 203 -2.16 20.15 -34.86
CA PHE A 203 -3.19 21.10 -35.34
C PHE A 203 -2.63 22.49 -35.65
N ARG A 204 -1.33 22.67 -35.89
CA ARG A 204 -0.81 23.92 -36.45
C ARG A 204 -0.96 23.87 -37.95
N PRO A 205 -1.89 24.63 -38.56
CA PRO A 205 -1.89 24.85 -40.01
C PRO A 205 -0.60 25.59 -40.37
N GLY A 206 0.15 25.05 -41.35
CA GLY A 206 1.28 25.69 -41.96
C GLY A 206 0.87 26.92 -42.77
#